data_0c3260f47fe2db0cff0017aa26da33ed
#
_entry.id   0c3260f47fe2db0cff0017aa26da33ed
#
_cell.length_a   1.000
_cell.length_b   1.000
_cell.length_c   1.000
_cell.angle_alpha   90.00
_cell.angle_beta   90.00
_cell.angle_gamma   90.00
#
_symmetry.space_group_name_H-M   'P 1'
#
loop_
_entity.id
_entity.type
_entity.pdbx_description
1 polymer ?
#
loop_
_entity_poly.entity_id
_entity_poly.type
_entity_poly.pdbx_seq_one_letter_code
_entity_poly.pdbx_strand_id
1 'polypeptide(L)'
;YWGGNSGNEKTHRNTISIPRFVIAFDYKFTPKWILGAEIEFESGGTGAAYELENTENGDYETEIEKGGEVALEQFHITRLILPEINVRVGHVIVPVGLTNSHHEPINFFGTSRPEGETKIIPSTWHETGLELFGTLGKGWATFDYQAMVVTGLNANGFDRKTWAGSGKTSIFEYDNFTSPAYVARVDYRGVPGLRVGGSWYFCNNIAANSDKPTVYTRYGDIPVRIYTVDAQYINRFLTFRGNCIFGNLGKSDKLSQANLNLGNNSPYTRATPIAKKAVSYGAELGLNLQGIAGTPKCPALYPFARYEYYNPQEKVIARQGPDDREKVGMWTAGLNWKALPNLVFKADYTTRKIGGGKYNSENEFAIGVA
;
A
#
# COMPACT_ATOMS: atom_id res chain seq x y z
N TYR A 1 -9.80 -18.26 3.65
CA TYR A 1 -10.43 -16.99 3.24
C TYR A 1 -11.18 -16.35 4.41
N TRP A 2 -11.06 -15.06 4.54
CA TRP A 2 -11.84 -14.24 5.47
C TRP A 2 -12.70 -13.22 4.73
N GLY A 3 -13.86 -12.89 5.29
CA GLY A 3 -14.84 -12.00 4.66
C GLY A 3 -14.60 -10.50 4.88
N GLY A 4 -13.36 -10.07 5.01
CA GLY A 4 -13.04 -8.70 5.42
C GLY A 4 -13.28 -8.48 6.91
N ASN A 5 -13.21 -7.26 7.39
CA ASN A 5 -13.30 -6.94 8.82
C ASN A 5 -14.73 -7.01 9.39
N SER A 6 -15.55 -8.00 9.02
CA SER A 6 -16.95 -8.00 9.44
C SER A 6 -17.15 -8.54 10.84
N GLY A 7 -16.51 -9.64 11.20
CA GLY A 7 -16.74 -10.36 12.45
C GLY A 7 -18.21 -10.77 12.69
N ASN A 8 -19.07 -10.59 11.70
CA ASN A 8 -20.52 -10.81 11.81
C ASN A 8 -20.98 -12.13 11.20
N GLU A 9 -20.24 -12.68 10.25
CA GLU A 9 -20.60 -13.87 9.49
C GLU A 9 -19.57 -14.96 9.66
N LYS A 10 -20.03 -16.21 9.68
CA LYS A 10 -19.17 -17.39 9.59
C LYS A 10 -19.15 -17.82 8.12
N THR A 11 -18.04 -17.58 7.44
CA THR A 11 -17.86 -17.98 6.05
C THR A 11 -16.74 -19.01 5.91
N HIS A 12 -16.90 -19.92 4.97
CA HIS A 12 -15.86 -20.85 4.55
C HIS A 12 -15.75 -20.77 3.02
N ARG A 13 -14.57 -20.46 2.50
CA ARG A 13 -14.37 -20.29 1.07
C ARG A 13 -12.98 -20.78 0.66
N ASN A 14 -12.93 -21.52 -0.44
CA ASN A 14 -11.70 -21.84 -1.15
C ASN A 14 -11.65 -21.00 -2.42
N THR A 15 -10.52 -20.36 -2.70
CA THR A 15 -10.34 -19.50 -3.85
C THR A 15 -9.02 -19.80 -4.56
N ILE A 16 -9.00 -19.60 -5.87
CA ILE A 16 -7.78 -19.54 -6.68
C ILE A 16 -7.78 -18.22 -7.43
N SER A 17 -6.63 -17.57 -7.54
CA SER A 17 -6.51 -16.30 -8.24
C SER A 17 -5.13 -16.13 -8.85
N ILE A 18 -5.08 -15.33 -9.92
CA ILE A 18 -3.85 -14.72 -10.44
C ILE A 18 -3.99 -13.24 -10.14
N PRO A 19 -3.47 -12.78 -8.97
CA PRO A 19 -3.76 -11.42 -8.50
C PRO A 19 -3.16 -10.36 -9.41
N ARG A 20 -1.97 -10.61 -10.00
CA ARG A 20 -1.29 -9.60 -10.80
C ARG A 20 -0.25 -10.19 -11.75
N PHE A 21 -0.07 -9.49 -12.85
CA PHE A 21 1.02 -9.65 -13.80
C PHE A 21 1.59 -8.26 -14.09
N VAL A 22 2.91 -8.09 -13.96
CA VAL A 22 3.58 -6.80 -14.09
C VAL A 22 4.59 -6.86 -15.22
N ILE A 23 4.60 -5.84 -16.07
CA ILE A 23 5.61 -5.62 -17.10
C ILE A 23 6.33 -4.31 -16.77
N ALA A 24 7.63 -4.40 -16.49
CA ALA A 24 8.47 -3.23 -16.28
C ALA A 24 9.56 -3.16 -17.35
N PHE A 25 9.88 -1.95 -17.79
CA PHE A 25 11.00 -1.72 -18.68
C PHE A 25 11.69 -0.39 -18.41
N ASP A 26 13.02 -0.38 -18.59
CA ASP A 26 13.84 0.81 -18.58
C ASP A 26 14.47 1.02 -19.95
N TYR A 27 14.41 2.25 -20.45
CA TYR A 27 15.11 2.65 -21.68
C TYR A 27 16.11 3.77 -21.40
N LYS A 28 17.38 3.52 -21.71
CA LYS A 28 18.44 4.52 -21.55
C LYS A 28 18.66 5.30 -22.85
N PHE A 29 18.14 6.51 -22.94
CA PHE A 29 18.46 7.42 -24.04
C PHE A 29 19.95 7.76 -24.07
N THR A 30 20.55 7.90 -22.87
CA THR A 30 21.98 8.10 -22.63
C THR A 30 22.31 7.48 -21.27
N PRO A 31 23.61 7.35 -20.89
CA PRO A 31 23.98 6.87 -19.54
C PRO A 31 23.36 7.69 -18.39
N LYS A 32 22.87 8.90 -18.67
CA LYS A 32 22.33 9.83 -17.67
C LYS A 32 20.84 10.11 -17.81
N TRP A 33 20.19 9.72 -18.90
CA TRP A 33 18.76 9.90 -19.14
C TRP A 33 18.08 8.55 -19.29
N ILE A 34 17.15 8.25 -18.42
CA ILE A 34 16.47 6.95 -18.32
C ILE A 34 14.97 7.19 -18.31
N LEU A 35 14.24 6.51 -19.19
CA LEU A 35 12.80 6.33 -19.11
C LEU A 35 12.56 5.03 -18.33
N GLY A 36 11.73 5.09 -17.30
CA GLY A 36 11.19 3.92 -16.60
C GLY A 36 9.69 3.84 -16.79
N ALA A 37 9.17 2.64 -16.99
CA ALA A 37 7.73 2.38 -17.06
C ALA A 37 7.39 1.03 -16.45
N GLU A 38 6.26 0.97 -15.77
CA GLU A 38 5.72 -0.24 -15.16
C GLU A 38 4.21 -0.30 -15.35
N ILE A 39 3.73 -1.41 -15.90
CA ILE A 39 2.32 -1.66 -16.21
C ILE A 39 1.89 -2.89 -15.41
N GLU A 40 0.90 -2.71 -14.55
CA GLU A 40 0.29 -3.79 -13.78
C GLU A 40 -1.05 -4.20 -14.40
N PHE A 41 -1.25 -5.51 -14.51
CA PHE A 41 -2.50 -6.15 -14.85
C PHE A 41 -3.03 -6.85 -13.61
N GLU A 42 -4.01 -6.28 -12.95
CA GLU A 42 -4.67 -6.92 -11.81
C GLU A 42 -5.81 -7.82 -12.28
N SER A 43 -5.92 -9.02 -11.69
CA SER A 43 -7.03 -9.96 -11.88
C SER A 43 -7.41 -10.20 -13.36
N GLY A 44 -6.41 -10.31 -14.24
CA GLY A 44 -6.60 -10.53 -15.67
C GLY A 44 -6.66 -9.26 -16.54
N GLY A 45 -6.61 -8.08 -15.93
CA GLY A 45 -6.44 -6.81 -16.65
C GLY A 45 -7.65 -6.32 -17.43
N THR A 46 -8.83 -6.83 -17.14
CA THR A 46 -10.09 -6.33 -17.73
C THR A 46 -10.78 -5.43 -16.72
N GLY A 47 -11.01 -4.18 -17.05
CA GLY A 47 -11.74 -3.25 -16.19
C GLY A 47 -13.19 -3.67 -15.95
N ALA A 48 -13.87 -3.00 -15.01
CA ALA A 48 -15.31 -3.18 -14.85
C ALA A 48 -16.05 -2.60 -16.06
N ALA A 49 -16.84 -3.43 -16.73
CA ALA A 49 -17.73 -3.00 -17.80
C ALA A 49 -19.15 -2.83 -17.25
N TYR A 50 -19.81 -1.73 -17.62
CA TYR A 50 -21.26 -1.63 -17.54
C TYR A 50 -21.81 -2.22 -18.85
N GLU A 51 -22.44 -3.38 -18.78
CA GLU A 51 -23.20 -3.90 -19.89
C GLU A 51 -24.67 -3.64 -19.68
N LEU A 52 -25.31 -3.13 -20.72
CA LEU A 52 -26.75 -3.01 -20.79
C LEU A 52 -27.25 -4.21 -21.58
N GLU A 53 -27.67 -5.25 -20.89
CA GLU A 53 -28.22 -6.42 -21.54
C GLU A 53 -29.72 -6.26 -21.80
N ASN A 54 -30.14 -6.71 -22.98
CA ASN A 54 -31.56 -6.79 -23.35
C ASN A 54 -32.03 -8.21 -22.99
N THR A 55 -32.76 -8.35 -21.91
CA THR A 55 -33.28 -9.64 -21.50
C THR A 55 -34.32 -10.16 -22.51
N GLU A 56 -34.57 -11.47 -22.54
CA GLU A 56 -35.54 -12.13 -23.45
C GLU A 56 -36.94 -11.52 -23.32
N ASN A 57 -37.27 -10.83 -22.23
CA ASN A 57 -38.55 -10.18 -22.00
C ASN A 57 -38.58 -8.70 -22.48
N GLY A 58 -37.49 -8.18 -23.04
CA GLY A 58 -37.40 -6.79 -23.52
C GLY A 58 -37.13 -5.77 -22.44
N ASP A 59 -36.85 -6.19 -21.19
CA ASP A 59 -36.37 -5.32 -20.11
C ASP A 59 -34.84 -5.13 -20.23
N TYR A 60 -34.36 -3.97 -19.80
CA TYR A 60 -32.94 -3.67 -19.72
C TYR A 60 -32.42 -4.02 -18.34
N GLU A 61 -31.46 -4.93 -18.25
CA GLU A 61 -30.70 -5.18 -17.06
C GLU A 61 -29.32 -4.52 -17.17
N THR A 62 -28.90 -3.89 -16.10
CA THR A 62 -27.54 -3.34 -16.00
C THR A 62 -26.70 -4.33 -15.23
N GLU A 63 -25.80 -5.01 -15.91
CA GLU A 63 -24.84 -5.90 -15.28
C GLU A 63 -23.48 -5.20 -15.10
N ILE A 64 -22.88 -5.40 -13.94
CA ILE A 64 -21.51 -4.94 -13.66
C ILE A 64 -20.62 -6.16 -13.66
N GLU A 65 -19.91 -6.37 -14.74
CA GLU A 65 -18.83 -7.35 -14.76
C GLU A 65 -17.66 -6.83 -13.92
N LYS A 66 -17.30 -7.58 -12.89
CA LYS A 66 -16.06 -7.36 -12.15
C LYS A 66 -14.90 -7.95 -12.95
N GLY A 67 -14.28 -7.12 -13.75
CA GLY A 67 -12.97 -7.40 -14.34
C GLY A 67 -11.82 -7.01 -13.42
N GLY A 68 -10.61 -7.19 -13.90
CA GLY A 68 -9.41 -6.66 -13.31
C GLY A 68 -9.18 -5.19 -13.67
N GLU A 69 -7.97 -4.71 -13.40
CA GLU A 69 -7.51 -3.37 -13.75
C GLU A 69 -6.22 -3.46 -14.56
N VAL A 70 -6.04 -2.55 -15.51
CA VAL A 70 -4.73 -2.28 -16.13
C VAL A 70 -4.31 -0.91 -15.67
N ALA A 71 -3.25 -0.84 -14.88
CA ALA A 71 -2.74 0.40 -14.32
C ALA A 71 -1.30 0.66 -14.79
N LEU A 72 -1.01 1.91 -15.14
CA LEU A 72 0.36 2.39 -15.30
C LEU A 72 0.87 2.79 -13.90
N GLU A 73 1.63 1.91 -13.25
CA GLU A 73 2.13 2.15 -11.90
C GLU A 73 3.26 3.15 -11.86
N GLN A 74 4.12 3.12 -12.86
CA GLN A 74 5.20 4.09 -13.01
C GLN A 74 5.36 4.49 -14.47
N PHE A 75 5.59 5.78 -14.69
CA PHE A 75 6.00 6.31 -15.98
C PHE A 75 6.77 7.61 -15.76
N HIS A 76 8.10 7.55 -15.86
CA HIS A 76 8.92 8.67 -15.48
C HIS A 76 10.19 8.80 -16.32
N ILE A 77 10.75 10.00 -16.34
CA ILE A 77 12.08 10.27 -16.86
C ILE A 77 12.99 10.64 -15.70
N THR A 78 14.12 9.94 -15.61
CA THR A 78 15.16 10.18 -14.61
C THR A 78 16.38 10.81 -15.26
N ARG A 79 16.88 11.89 -14.64
CA ARG A 79 18.17 12.52 -14.96
C ARG A 79 19.17 12.20 -13.84
N LEU A 80 20.19 11.41 -14.15
CA LEU A 80 21.33 11.19 -13.27
C LEU A 80 22.33 12.35 -13.45
N ILE A 81 22.61 13.07 -12.37
CA ILE A 81 23.50 14.25 -12.37
C ILE A 81 24.79 13.88 -11.61
N LEU A 82 24.67 13.61 -10.32
CA LEU A 82 25.74 13.18 -9.41
C LEU A 82 25.20 12.09 -8.51
N PRO A 83 26.05 11.27 -7.88
CA PRO A 83 25.58 10.28 -6.88
C PRO A 83 24.71 10.90 -5.78
N GLU A 84 25.02 12.13 -5.41
CA GLU A 84 24.34 12.85 -4.34
C GLU A 84 23.05 13.55 -4.80
N ILE A 85 22.88 13.81 -6.10
CA ILE A 85 21.76 14.62 -6.62
C ILE A 85 21.31 14.06 -7.97
N ASN A 86 20.09 13.54 -8.00
CA ASN A 86 19.41 13.09 -9.20
C ASN A 86 17.97 13.59 -9.19
N VAL A 87 17.36 13.69 -10.36
CA VAL A 87 16.00 14.20 -10.53
C VAL A 87 15.17 13.19 -11.31
N ARG A 88 13.94 12.98 -10.90
CA ARG A 88 12.94 12.17 -11.60
C ARG A 88 11.64 12.97 -11.72
N VAL A 89 11.01 12.89 -12.89
CA VAL A 89 9.75 13.59 -13.20
C VAL A 89 8.81 12.60 -13.86
N GLY A 90 7.55 12.60 -13.45
CA GLY A 90 6.49 11.76 -14.00
C GLY A 90 5.64 11.11 -12.92
N HIS A 91 5.11 9.94 -13.22
CA HIS A 91 4.35 9.13 -12.29
C HIS A 91 5.28 8.15 -11.58
N VAL A 92 5.36 8.27 -10.26
CA VAL A 92 6.41 7.65 -9.43
C VAL A 92 5.85 7.09 -8.13
N ILE A 93 6.51 6.08 -7.60
CA ILE A 93 6.13 5.53 -6.28
C ILE A 93 6.43 6.53 -5.18
N VAL A 94 5.45 6.74 -4.31
CA VAL A 94 5.58 7.56 -3.11
C VAL A 94 6.30 6.74 -2.03
N PRO A 95 7.50 7.13 -1.55
CA PRO A 95 8.33 6.31 -0.68
C PRO A 95 7.87 6.34 0.79
N VAL A 96 6.59 6.05 1.02
CA VAL A 96 5.97 5.96 2.34
C VAL A 96 5.64 4.50 2.63
N GLY A 97 6.18 3.98 3.73
CA GLY A 97 6.09 2.58 4.08
C GLY A 97 7.23 1.72 3.51
N LEU A 98 7.37 0.51 4.02
CA LEU A 98 8.38 -0.44 3.57
C LEU A 98 7.91 -1.27 2.39
N THR A 99 6.70 -1.82 2.48
CA THR A 99 6.13 -2.70 1.45
C THR A 99 5.76 -1.91 0.20
N ASN A 100 5.26 -0.69 0.36
CA ASN A 100 4.90 0.16 -0.77
C ASN A 100 6.10 0.42 -1.69
N SER A 101 7.27 0.68 -1.12
CA SER A 101 8.50 0.89 -1.89
C SER A 101 9.13 -0.40 -2.42
N HIS A 102 8.71 -1.58 -1.94
CA HIS A 102 9.25 -2.91 -2.28
C HIS A 102 8.11 -3.92 -2.38
N HIS A 103 7.15 -3.62 -3.22
CA HIS A 103 5.87 -4.34 -3.28
C HIS A 103 5.90 -5.64 -4.07
N GLU A 104 7.00 -5.96 -4.73
CA GLU A 104 7.14 -7.20 -5.49
C GLU A 104 7.11 -8.42 -4.56
N PRO A 105 6.47 -9.50 -4.98
CA PRO A 105 6.27 -10.68 -4.14
C PRO A 105 7.54 -11.35 -3.60
N ILE A 106 8.68 -11.16 -4.26
CA ILE A 106 9.98 -11.69 -3.78
C ILE A 106 10.52 -10.93 -2.55
N ASN A 107 9.97 -9.74 -2.27
CA ASN A 107 10.44 -8.84 -1.20
C ASN A 107 9.73 -9.07 0.15
N PHE A 108 8.73 -9.93 0.23
CA PHE A 108 8.07 -10.30 1.48
C PHE A 108 7.83 -11.83 1.53
N PHE A 109 7.69 -12.39 2.75
CA PHE A 109 7.60 -13.85 2.89
C PHE A 109 6.21 -14.41 2.63
N GLY A 110 5.14 -13.76 3.10
CA GLY A 110 3.77 -14.26 2.94
C GLY A 110 3.36 -14.42 1.47
N THR A 111 2.34 -15.23 1.20
CA THR A 111 1.67 -15.30 -0.10
C THR A 111 1.00 -13.98 -0.45
N SER A 112 0.54 -13.26 0.58
CA SER A 112 -0.03 -11.92 0.48
C SER A 112 0.91 -10.86 1.06
N ARG A 113 0.80 -9.62 0.52
CA ARG A 113 1.47 -8.43 1.08
C ARG A 113 1.09 -8.27 2.56
N PRO A 114 1.96 -7.63 3.39
CA PRO A 114 1.57 -7.20 4.73
C PRO A 114 0.26 -6.38 4.70
N GLU A 115 -0.78 -6.87 5.37
CA GLU A 115 -2.12 -6.28 5.31
C GLU A 115 -2.16 -4.90 5.99
N GLY A 116 -1.42 -4.75 7.09
CA GLY A 116 -1.48 -3.54 7.89
C GLY A 116 -1.03 -2.29 7.15
N GLU A 117 -0.01 -2.39 6.30
CA GLU A 117 0.45 -1.27 5.48
C GLU A 117 -0.56 -0.97 4.35
N THR A 118 -0.95 -1.98 3.60
CA THR A 118 -1.86 -1.82 2.45
C THR A 118 -3.29 -1.42 2.85
N LYS A 119 -3.60 -1.50 4.15
CA LYS A 119 -4.91 -1.11 4.68
C LYS A 119 -4.96 0.38 5.03
N ILE A 120 -3.90 0.94 5.63
CA ILE A 120 -3.88 2.31 6.17
C ILE A 120 -3.48 3.34 5.11
N ILE A 121 -2.55 2.99 4.22
CA ILE A 121 -2.11 3.82 3.11
C ILE A 121 -2.45 3.14 1.78
N PRO A 122 -2.48 3.88 0.66
CA PRO A 122 -2.71 3.26 -0.64
C PRO A 122 -1.72 2.13 -0.92
N SER A 123 -2.23 1.00 -1.43
CA SER A 123 -1.38 -0.10 -1.89
C SER A 123 -0.75 0.29 -3.22
N THR A 124 0.54 -0.01 -3.38
CA THR A 124 1.32 0.46 -4.54
C THR A 124 1.07 1.94 -4.78
N TRP A 125 1.38 2.75 -3.76
CA TRP A 125 1.08 4.18 -3.78
C TRP A 125 2.01 4.90 -4.73
N HIS A 126 1.48 5.41 -5.81
CA HIS A 126 2.18 6.18 -6.82
C HIS A 126 1.41 7.47 -7.13
N GLU A 127 2.12 8.54 -7.46
CA GLU A 127 1.57 9.87 -7.73
C GLU A 127 2.39 10.58 -8.80
N THR A 128 1.80 11.57 -9.47
CA THR A 128 2.49 12.37 -10.49
C THR A 128 3.20 13.55 -9.86
N GLY A 129 4.48 13.76 -10.20
CA GLY A 129 5.22 14.91 -9.70
C GLY A 129 6.72 14.89 -9.97
N LEU A 130 7.46 15.53 -9.08
CA LEU A 130 8.91 15.71 -9.12
C LEU A 130 9.55 15.05 -7.90
N GLU A 131 10.62 14.31 -8.14
CA GLU A 131 11.45 13.68 -7.12
C GLU A 131 12.90 14.16 -7.25
N LEU A 132 13.49 14.54 -6.12
CA LEU A 132 14.92 14.74 -5.93
C LEU A 132 15.44 13.60 -5.04
N PHE A 133 16.49 12.90 -5.47
CA PHE A 133 17.02 11.76 -4.73
C PHE A 133 18.54 11.62 -4.89
N GLY A 134 19.15 10.91 -3.97
CA GLY A 134 20.58 10.63 -4.01
C GLY A 134 21.10 9.89 -2.81
N THR A 135 22.43 9.66 -2.80
CA THR A 135 23.14 9.03 -1.69
C THR A 135 24.16 10.00 -1.12
N LEU A 136 24.09 10.23 0.18
CA LEU A 136 24.99 11.09 0.95
C LEU A 136 25.95 10.27 1.81
N GLY A 137 27.17 10.75 1.95
CA GLY A 137 28.16 10.14 2.80
C GLY A 137 28.87 8.92 2.20
N LYS A 138 29.66 8.22 3.02
CA LYS A 138 30.43 7.03 2.62
C LYS A 138 30.65 6.10 3.82
N GLY A 139 30.83 4.81 3.52
CA GLY A 139 31.12 3.80 4.52
C GLY A 139 29.99 3.68 5.56
N TRP A 140 30.33 3.77 6.84
CA TRP A 140 29.35 3.69 7.94
C TRP A 140 28.36 4.86 8.01
N ALA A 141 28.68 5.99 7.39
CA ALA A 141 27.80 7.18 7.34
C ALA A 141 27.14 7.34 5.96
N THR A 142 26.63 6.24 5.39
CA THR A 142 25.90 6.24 4.09
C THR A 142 24.41 6.38 4.33
N PHE A 143 23.81 7.37 3.66
CA PHE A 143 22.38 7.68 3.72
C PHE A 143 21.83 7.86 2.31
N ASP A 144 20.71 7.21 1.98
CA ASP A 144 19.91 7.56 0.80
C ASP A 144 18.82 8.52 1.23
N TYR A 145 18.45 9.44 0.33
CA TYR A 145 17.33 10.34 0.56
C TYR A 145 16.46 10.49 -0.69
N GLN A 146 15.18 10.76 -0.45
CA GLN A 146 14.19 11.10 -1.45
C GLN A 146 13.36 12.27 -0.93
N ALA A 147 13.15 13.29 -1.76
CA ALA A 147 12.30 14.43 -1.49
C ALA A 147 11.40 14.68 -2.69
N MET A 148 10.07 14.76 -2.48
CA MET A 148 9.12 14.82 -3.58
C MET A 148 8.10 15.93 -3.37
N VAL A 149 7.63 16.46 -4.51
CA VAL A 149 6.40 17.24 -4.61
C VAL A 149 5.52 16.54 -5.63
N VAL A 150 4.38 16.00 -5.16
CA VAL A 150 3.50 15.15 -5.96
C VAL A 150 2.04 15.56 -5.79
N THR A 151 1.16 14.99 -6.59
CA THR A 151 -0.30 15.08 -6.38
C THR A 151 -0.65 14.66 -4.96
N GLY A 152 -1.58 15.36 -4.34
CA GLY A 152 -1.95 15.13 -2.95
C GLY A 152 -3.11 14.15 -2.82
N LEU A 153 -3.17 13.41 -1.71
CA LEU A 153 -4.32 12.56 -1.39
C LEU A 153 -5.64 13.30 -1.53
N ASN A 154 -6.68 12.57 -1.91
CA ASN A 154 -8.02 13.03 -2.19
C ASN A 154 -8.98 12.68 -1.03
N ALA A 155 -9.77 13.66 -0.60
CA ALA A 155 -10.74 13.50 0.48
C ALA A 155 -11.79 12.41 0.22
N ASN A 156 -12.12 12.15 -1.04
CA ASN A 156 -13.11 11.16 -1.45
C ASN A 156 -12.74 9.72 -1.02
N GLY A 157 -11.45 9.41 -0.98
CA GLY A 157 -10.95 8.09 -0.67
C GLY A 157 -10.77 7.81 0.83
N PHE A 158 -11.09 8.76 1.71
CA PHE A 158 -10.99 8.54 3.15
C PHE A 158 -12.26 7.91 3.71
N ASP A 159 -12.11 6.80 4.40
CA ASP A 159 -13.21 6.11 5.05
C ASP A 159 -12.85 5.51 6.42
N ARG A 160 -13.82 4.88 7.10
CA ARG A 160 -13.59 4.28 8.41
C ARG A 160 -12.78 2.98 8.35
N LYS A 161 -12.80 2.26 7.19
CA LYS A 161 -12.22 0.91 7.06
C LYS A 161 -10.75 0.93 6.67
N THR A 162 -10.39 1.86 5.79
CA THR A 162 -9.06 1.94 5.18
C THR A 162 -8.33 3.23 5.51
N TRP A 163 -8.97 4.14 6.24
CA TRP A 163 -8.48 5.48 6.52
C TRP A 163 -8.09 6.21 5.23
N ALA A 164 -6.79 6.24 4.82
CA ALA A 164 -6.33 6.86 3.58
C ALA A 164 -6.13 5.85 2.42
N GLY A 165 -6.42 4.57 2.64
CA GLY A 165 -6.07 3.50 1.69
C GLY A 165 -6.60 3.67 0.26
N SER A 166 -7.74 4.33 0.09
CA SER A 166 -8.33 4.63 -1.23
C SER A 166 -8.15 6.09 -1.65
N GLY A 167 -7.25 6.84 -0.98
CA GLY A 167 -7.10 8.28 -1.18
C GLY A 167 -6.11 8.69 -2.27
N LYS A 168 -5.44 7.77 -2.95
CA LYS A 168 -4.51 8.11 -4.03
C LYS A 168 -5.25 8.79 -5.20
N THR A 169 -4.58 9.74 -5.85
CA THR A 169 -5.00 10.27 -7.14
C THR A 169 -4.54 9.28 -8.20
N SER A 170 -5.43 8.67 -8.97
CA SER A 170 -5.10 7.53 -9.80
C SER A 170 -5.39 7.71 -11.28
N ILE A 171 -5.60 8.93 -11.75
CA ILE A 171 -6.12 9.13 -13.10
C ILE A 171 -5.14 9.99 -13.88
N PHE A 172 -4.51 9.40 -14.89
CA PHE A 172 -3.60 10.06 -15.82
C PHE A 172 -4.28 11.10 -16.74
N GLU A 173 -5.61 11.22 -16.72
CA GLU A 173 -6.31 12.16 -17.57
C GLU A 173 -6.15 13.59 -17.06
N TYR A 174 -6.44 13.83 -15.78
CA TYR A 174 -6.25 15.14 -15.13
C TYR A 174 -5.94 14.92 -13.64
N ASP A 175 -4.66 14.85 -13.30
CA ASP A 175 -4.25 14.78 -11.90
C ASP A 175 -4.50 16.12 -11.20
N ASN A 176 -5.23 16.08 -10.09
CA ASN A 176 -5.55 17.29 -9.33
C ASN A 176 -4.34 17.73 -8.48
N PHE A 177 -3.69 18.81 -8.88
CA PHE A 177 -2.52 19.40 -8.22
C PHE A 177 -2.87 20.66 -7.41
N THR A 178 -4.14 20.85 -7.03
CA THR A 178 -4.60 22.05 -6.30
C THR A 178 -3.95 22.18 -4.93
N SER A 179 -3.80 21.05 -4.22
CA SER A 179 -3.07 20.98 -2.96
C SER A 179 -2.01 19.87 -3.04
N PRO A 180 -0.80 20.20 -3.49
CA PRO A 180 0.26 19.21 -3.63
C PRO A 180 0.65 18.60 -2.29
N ALA A 181 1.21 17.40 -2.36
CA ALA A 181 1.83 16.75 -1.23
C ALA A 181 3.35 16.91 -1.27
N TYR A 182 3.92 17.00 -0.08
CA TYR A 182 5.36 17.00 0.16
C TYR A 182 5.73 15.70 0.85
N VAL A 183 6.74 15.02 0.29
CA VAL A 183 7.20 13.73 0.81
C VAL A 183 8.70 13.80 1.03
N ALA A 184 9.15 13.24 2.14
CA ALA A 184 10.56 13.08 2.43
C ALA A 184 10.82 11.68 3.00
N ARG A 185 11.91 11.05 2.56
CA ARG A 185 12.40 9.78 3.11
C ARG A 185 13.91 9.84 3.27
N VAL A 186 14.41 9.23 4.34
CA VAL A 186 15.84 9.01 4.56
C VAL A 186 16.03 7.57 5.01
N ASP A 187 17.02 6.89 4.41
CA ASP A 187 17.43 5.53 4.71
C ASP A 187 18.89 5.49 5.10
N TYR A 188 19.19 5.02 6.31
CA TYR A 188 20.55 4.69 6.73
C TYR A 188 20.96 3.32 6.18
N ARG A 189 22.14 3.26 5.52
CA ARG A 189 22.70 2.03 4.92
C ARG A 189 24.17 1.81 5.25
N GLY A 190 24.68 2.42 6.29
CA GLY A 190 26.09 2.37 6.65
C GLY A 190 26.59 1.01 7.16
N VAL A 191 25.69 0.09 7.51
CA VAL A 191 26.02 -1.28 7.94
C VAL A 191 25.59 -2.28 6.88
N PRO A 192 26.46 -3.17 6.39
CA PRO A 192 26.10 -4.17 5.40
C PRO A 192 24.89 -5.00 5.81
N GLY A 193 23.91 -5.08 4.91
CA GLY A 193 22.65 -5.79 5.12
C GLY A 193 21.61 -5.05 5.96
N LEU A 194 21.97 -3.95 6.65
CA LEU A 194 21.04 -3.13 7.43
C LEU A 194 20.58 -1.93 6.63
N ARG A 195 19.26 -1.72 6.62
CA ARG A 195 18.58 -0.50 6.19
C ARG A 195 17.62 -0.06 7.28
N VAL A 196 17.72 1.17 7.74
CA VAL A 196 16.77 1.77 8.66
C VAL A 196 16.26 3.05 8.01
N GLY A 197 14.96 3.11 7.77
CA GLY A 197 14.33 4.19 7.05
C GLY A 197 13.25 4.91 7.84
N GLY A 198 13.02 6.15 7.47
CA GLY A 198 11.89 6.92 7.95
C GLY A 198 11.34 7.80 6.83
N SER A 199 10.02 7.91 6.75
CA SER A 199 9.38 8.80 5.80
C SER A 199 8.34 9.70 6.44
N TRP A 200 8.10 10.80 5.78
CA TRP A 200 7.11 11.79 6.13
C TRP A 200 6.34 12.21 4.88
N TYR A 201 5.01 12.25 5.00
CA TYR A 201 4.11 12.75 3.98
C TYR A 201 3.24 13.86 4.57
N PHE A 202 3.04 14.92 3.81
CA PHE A 202 2.17 16.03 4.18
C PHE A 202 1.40 16.56 2.98
N CYS A 203 0.07 16.64 3.09
CA CYS A 203 -0.80 17.39 2.19
C CYS A 203 -1.64 18.35 3.02
N ASN A 204 -1.63 19.66 2.67
CA ASN A 204 -2.29 20.68 3.46
C ASN A 204 -3.82 20.61 3.37
N ASN A 205 -4.34 20.27 2.19
CA ASN A 205 -5.79 20.32 1.98
C ASN A 205 -6.29 19.24 1.01
N ILE A 206 -6.56 18.04 1.53
CA ILE A 206 -7.13 16.95 0.74
C ILE A 206 -8.53 17.26 0.20
N ALA A 207 -9.24 18.22 0.80
CA ALA A 207 -10.57 18.66 0.34
C ALA A 207 -10.49 19.38 -1.02
N ALA A 208 -9.42 20.14 -1.25
CA ALA A 208 -9.18 20.83 -2.52
C ALA A 208 -8.87 19.87 -3.68
N ASN A 209 -8.36 18.69 -3.37
CA ASN A 209 -8.06 17.65 -4.35
C ASN A 209 -9.28 16.76 -4.68
N SER A 210 -10.42 17.01 -4.03
CA SER A 210 -11.64 16.22 -4.25
C SER A 210 -12.27 16.51 -5.60
N ASP A 211 -12.86 15.49 -6.23
CA ASP A 211 -13.73 15.64 -7.42
C ASP A 211 -15.06 16.32 -7.09
N LYS A 212 -15.37 16.46 -5.80
CA LYS A 212 -16.53 17.19 -5.28
C LYS A 212 -16.08 18.28 -4.30
N PRO A 213 -15.24 19.24 -4.74
CA PRO A 213 -14.63 20.22 -3.84
C PRO A 213 -15.67 21.03 -3.05
N THR A 214 -16.82 21.37 -3.63
CA THR A 214 -17.89 22.12 -2.97
C THR A 214 -18.47 21.43 -1.74
N VAL A 215 -18.40 20.10 -1.66
CA VAL A 215 -18.85 19.31 -0.50
C VAL A 215 -17.86 19.43 0.66
N TYR A 216 -16.58 19.45 0.37
CA TYR A 216 -15.50 19.34 1.36
C TYR A 216 -14.89 20.69 1.75
N THR A 217 -14.65 21.57 0.78
CA THR A 217 -13.95 22.86 0.99
C THR A 217 -14.69 23.84 1.90
N ARG A 218 -16.00 23.70 2.05
CA ARG A 218 -16.80 24.50 3.00
C ARG A 218 -16.34 24.37 4.46
N TYR A 219 -15.59 23.34 4.78
CA TYR A 219 -15.02 23.15 6.11
C TYR A 219 -13.59 23.71 6.24
N GLY A 220 -13.09 24.37 5.18
CA GLY A 220 -11.71 24.86 5.07
C GLY A 220 -10.71 23.73 4.95
N ASP A 221 -9.43 24.03 5.07
CA ASP A 221 -8.34 23.10 4.86
C ASP A 221 -8.44 21.87 5.78
N ILE A 222 -8.27 20.69 5.17
CA ILE A 222 -8.23 19.39 5.86
C ILE A 222 -6.84 18.78 5.64
N PRO A 223 -5.89 19.02 6.57
CA PRO A 223 -4.54 18.54 6.41
C PRO A 223 -4.40 17.07 6.83
N VAL A 224 -3.54 16.34 6.10
CA VAL A 224 -3.13 14.99 6.44
C VAL A 224 -1.61 14.91 6.60
N ARG A 225 -1.16 14.13 7.60
CA ARG A 225 0.25 13.82 7.85
C ARG A 225 0.39 12.33 8.09
N ILE A 226 1.40 11.74 7.45
CA ILE A 226 1.74 10.33 7.63
C ILE A 226 3.23 10.26 7.97
N TYR A 227 3.57 9.45 8.96
CA TYR A 227 4.94 9.18 9.38
C TYR A 227 5.16 7.69 9.35
N THR A 228 6.30 7.26 8.83
CA THR A 228 6.70 5.85 8.88
C THR A 228 8.11 5.70 9.42
N VAL A 229 8.34 4.60 10.10
CA VAL A 229 9.67 4.12 10.47
C VAL A 229 9.74 2.66 10.10
N ASP A 230 10.79 2.26 9.41
CA ASP A 230 10.99 0.89 8.98
C ASP A 230 12.44 0.45 9.13
N ALA A 231 12.63 -0.86 9.21
CA ALA A 231 13.95 -1.47 9.26
C ALA A 231 13.96 -2.78 8.47
N GLN A 232 15.06 -3.01 7.79
CA GLN A 232 15.34 -4.27 7.11
C GLN A 232 16.77 -4.71 7.44
N TYR A 233 16.94 -6.00 7.78
CA TYR A 233 18.25 -6.58 7.95
C TYR A 233 18.31 -7.92 7.21
N ILE A 234 19.23 -8.01 6.26
CA ILE A 234 19.44 -9.20 5.44
C ILE A 234 20.88 -9.61 5.56
N ASN A 235 21.11 -10.85 5.99
CA ASN A 235 22.41 -11.45 5.98
C ASN A 235 22.34 -12.90 5.47
N ARG A 236 23.47 -13.61 5.53
CA ARG A 236 23.54 -15.01 5.11
C ARG A 236 22.55 -15.94 5.83
N PHE A 237 22.19 -15.65 7.07
CA PHE A 237 21.45 -16.54 7.96
C PHE A 237 19.99 -16.20 8.11
N LEU A 238 19.65 -14.91 8.02
CA LEU A 238 18.30 -14.44 8.29
C LEU A 238 17.94 -13.20 7.47
N THR A 239 16.64 -12.98 7.34
CA THR A 239 16.05 -11.75 6.83
C THR A 239 15.01 -11.27 7.87
N PHE A 240 15.20 -10.05 8.33
CA PHE A 240 14.24 -9.34 9.20
C PHE A 240 13.69 -8.13 8.43
N ARG A 241 12.39 -7.86 8.60
CA ARG A 241 11.74 -6.63 8.14
C ARG A 241 10.73 -6.20 9.19
N GLY A 242 10.62 -4.91 9.42
CA GLY A 242 9.61 -4.34 10.31
C GLY A 242 9.27 -2.92 9.92
N ASN A 243 8.03 -2.52 10.14
CA ASN A 243 7.55 -1.17 9.86
C ASN A 243 6.53 -0.70 10.89
N CYS A 244 6.43 0.62 11.01
CA CYS A 244 5.39 1.31 11.76
C CYS A 244 4.87 2.48 10.94
N ILE A 245 3.56 2.69 10.92
CA ILE A 245 2.88 3.78 10.20
C ILE A 245 1.99 4.52 11.19
N PHE A 246 2.07 5.84 11.20
CA PHE A 246 1.27 6.73 12.02
C PHE A 246 0.60 7.78 11.15
N GLY A 247 -0.72 7.71 11.04
CA GLY A 247 -1.54 8.65 10.31
C GLY A 247 -2.17 9.71 11.25
N ASN A 248 -2.24 10.96 10.78
CA ASN A 248 -2.93 12.05 11.47
C ASN A 248 -3.72 12.90 10.47
N LEU A 249 -5.01 12.99 10.66
CA LEU A 249 -5.96 13.73 9.82
C LEU A 249 -6.55 14.89 10.61
N GLY A 250 -6.35 16.10 10.13
CA GLY A 250 -7.01 17.28 10.68
C GLY A 250 -8.48 17.30 10.34
N LYS A 251 -9.31 17.87 11.22
CA LYS A 251 -10.76 18.02 11.00
C LYS A 251 -11.47 16.75 10.53
N SER A 252 -11.08 15.58 11.05
CA SER A 252 -11.66 14.30 10.66
C SER A 252 -13.17 14.19 10.95
N ASP A 253 -13.67 14.91 11.95
CA ASP A 253 -15.10 15.07 12.24
C ASP A 253 -15.84 15.82 11.11
N LYS A 254 -15.21 16.86 10.54
CA LYS A 254 -15.76 17.62 9.43
C LYS A 254 -15.74 16.82 8.13
N LEU A 255 -14.67 16.06 7.88
CA LEU A 255 -14.62 15.14 6.77
C LEU A 255 -15.71 14.06 6.87
N SER A 256 -15.88 13.48 8.05
CA SER A 256 -16.96 12.52 8.31
C SER A 256 -18.35 13.12 8.03
N GLN A 257 -18.57 14.37 8.45
CA GLN A 257 -19.82 15.08 8.17
C GLN A 257 -20.01 15.35 6.68
N ALA A 258 -18.93 15.68 5.95
CA ALA A 258 -18.97 15.87 4.51
C ALA A 258 -19.37 14.57 3.79
N ASN A 259 -18.78 13.43 4.16
CA ASN A 259 -19.12 12.12 3.57
C ASN A 259 -20.59 11.73 3.84
N LEU A 260 -21.13 12.02 5.03
CA LEU A 260 -22.54 11.78 5.33
C LEU A 260 -23.50 12.60 4.45
N ASN A 261 -23.05 13.75 3.96
CA ASN A 261 -23.85 14.63 3.09
C ASN A 261 -23.74 14.28 1.58
N LEU A 262 -22.96 13.26 1.21
CA LEU A 262 -22.94 12.76 -0.16
C LEU A 262 -24.31 12.18 -0.54
N GLY A 263 -24.74 12.43 -1.78
CA GLY A 263 -25.99 11.87 -2.30
C GLY A 263 -25.97 10.34 -2.36
N ASN A 264 -27.13 9.72 -2.40
CA ASN A 264 -27.24 8.25 -2.46
C ASN A 264 -26.63 7.66 -3.75
N ASN A 265 -26.60 8.44 -4.82
CA ASN A 265 -25.99 8.03 -6.11
C ASN A 265 -24.51 8.43 -6.22
N SER A 266 -23.87 8.83 -5.12
CA SER A 266 -22.44 9.13 -5.13
C SER A 266 -21.64 7.84 -5.26
N PRO A 267 -20.64 7.78 -6.16
CA PRO A 267 -19.73 6.64 -6.25
C PRO A 267 -18.77 6.58 -5.06
N TYR A 268 -18.69 7.65 -4.26
CA TYR A 268 -17.76 7.75 -3.14
C TYR A 268 -18.32 7.13 -1.87
N THR A 269 -17.42 6.63 -1.03
CA THR A 269 -17.81 5.98 0.22
C THR A 269 -18.43 6.97 1.21
N ARG A 270 -19.47 6.49 1.91
CA ARG A 270 -20.09 7.17 3.05
C ARG A 270 -19.72 6.50 4.39
N ALA A 271 -18.76 5.58 4.36
CA ALA A 271 -18.36 4.84 5.55
C ALA A 271 -17.67 5.75 6.58
N THR A 272 -18.39 6.08 7.62
CA THR A 272 -17.96 6.97 8.72
C THR A 272 -18.12 6.26 10.07
N PRO A 273 -17.47 6.73 11.13
CA PRO A 273 -16.63 7.92 11.24
C PRO A 273 -15.21 7.70 10.69
N ILE A 274 -14.62 8.73 10.11
CA ILE A 274 -13.21 8.76 9.70
C ILE A 274 -12.38 9.19 10.91
N ALA A 275 -11.35 8.44 11.21
CA ALA A 275 -10.54 8.70 12.40
C ALA A 275 -9.57 9.87 12.22
N LYS A 276 -9.29 10.56 13.34
CA LYS A 276 -8.20 11.55 13.44
C LYS A 276 -6.83 10.87 13.38
N LYS A 277 -6.70 9.67 13.96
CA LYS A 277 -5.45 8.91 13.95
C LYS A 277 -5.69 7.49 13.48
N ALA A 278 -4.75 6.99 12.68
CA ALA A 278 -4.64 5.61 12.27
C ALA A 278 -3.24 5.10 12.57
N VAL A 279 -3.10 3.81 12.83
CA VAL A 279 -1.83 3.17 13.15
C VAL A 279 -1.73 1.79 12.51
N SER A 280 -0.52 1.45 12.04
CA SER A 280 -0.16 0.09 11.65
C SER A 280 1.26 -0.19 12.08
N TYR A 281 1.54 -1.41 12.51
CA TYR A 281 2.90 -1.88 12.73
C TYR A 281 2.98 -3.39 12.52
N GLY A 282 4.13 -3.84 12.10
CA GLY A 282 4.39 -5.24 11.88
C GLY A 282 5.87 -5.56 11.77
N ALA A 283 6.17 -6.85 11.92
CA ALA A 283 7.50 -7.37 11.70
C ALA A 283 7.45 -8.81 11.18
N GLU A 284 8.40 -9.15 10.32
CA GLU A 284 8.62 -10.51 9.84
C GLU A 284 10.08 -10.93 9.98
N LEU A 285 10.28 -12.21 10.29
CA LEU A 285 11.59 -12.84 10.40
C LEU A 285 11.59 -14.17 9.66
N GLY A 286 12.53 -14.34 8.73
CA GLY A 286 12.77 -15.60 8.04
C GLY A 286 14.22 -16.08 8.22
N LEU A 287 14.39 -17.38 8.40
CA LEU A 287 15.70 -18.01 8.56
C LEU A 287 16.14 -18.66 7.25
N ASN A 288 17.33 -18.36 6.78
CA ASN A 288 17.90 -18.98 5.58
C ASN A 288 18.57 -20.32 5.92
N LEU A 289 17.88 -21.44 5.73
CA LEU A 289 18.38 -22.77 6.07
C LEU A 289 19.62 -23.14 5.23
N GLN A 290 19.69 -22.74 3.96
CA GLN A 290 20.88 -22.96 3.12
C GLN A 290 22.07 -22.19 3.67
N GLY A 291 21.88 -20.94 4.09
CA GLY A 291 22.94 -20.14 4.69
C GLY A 291 23.44 -20.71 6.01
N ILE A 292 22.54 -21.24 6.84
CA ILE A 292 22.85 -21.89 8.12
C ILE A 292 23.60 -23.21 7.89
N ALA A 293 23.13 -24.04 6.95
CA ALA A 293 23.78 -25.30 6.60
C ALA A 293 25.15 -25.11 5.96
N GLY A 294 25.44 -23.93 5.37
CA GLY A 294 26.72 -23.60 4.76
C GLY A 294 27.05 -24.36 3.49
N THR A 295 26.06 -25.01 2.86
CA THR A 295 26.23 -25.81 1.66
C THR A 295 25.19 -25.52 0.60
N PRO A 296 25.58 -25.38 -0.69
CA PRO A 296 24.63 -25.18 -1.79
C PRO A 296 23.76 -26.41 -2.09
N LYS A 297 24.10 -27.59 -1.51
CA LYS A 297 23.25 -28.79 -1.63
C LYS A 297 21.95 -28.67 -0.81
N CYS A 298 21.92 -27.83 0.22
CA CYS A 298 20.72 -27.52 0.96
C CYS A 298 19.86 -26.58 0.10
N PRO A 299 18.58 -26.85 -0.09
CA PRO A 299 17.70 -25.93 -0.82
C PRO A 299 17.55 -24.60 -0.07
N ALA A 300 17.34 -23.51 -0.81
CA ALA A 300 17.15 -22.18 -0.24
C ALA A 300 15.73 -22.04 0.36
N LEU A 301 15.55 -22.66 1.53
CA LEU A 301 14.31 -22.66 2.29
C LEU A 301 14.37 -21.60 3.39
N TYR A 302 13.23 -20.88 3.54
CA TYR A 302 13.05 -19.81 4.52
C TYR A 302 11.78 -20.07 5.34
N PRO A 303 11.84 -20.84 6.44
CA PRO A 303 10.78 -20.78 7.45
C PRO A 303 10.71 -19.37 8.00
N PHE A 304 9.48 -18.85 8.15
CA PHE A 304 9.26 -17.48 8.59
C PHE A 304 8.05 -17.36 9.53
N ALA A 305 8.05 -16.27 10.30
CA ALA A 305 6.89 -15.79 11.04
C ALA A 305 6.75 -14.28 10.86
N ARG A 306 5.50 -13.79 10.82
CA ARG A 306 5.13 -12.39 10.72
C ARG A 306 4.03 -12.08 11.70
N TYR A 307 4.16 -10.96 12.39
CA TYR A 307 3.10 -10.35 13.18
C TYR A 307 2.74 -8.99 12.62
N GLU A 308 1.45 -8.70 12.57
CA GLU A 308 0.93 -7.41 12.13
C GLU A 308 -0.23 -6.96 13.01
N TYR A 309 -0.30 -5.67 13.22
CA TYR A 309 -1.45 -5.01 13.83
C TYR A 309 -1.75 -3.73 13.06
N TYR A 310 -3.03 -3.48 12.84
CA TYR A 310 -3.47 -2.19 12.32
C TYR A 310 -4.80 -1.76 12.95
N ASN A 311 -4.98 -0.44 13.02
CA ASN A 311 -6.20 0.18 13.48
C ASN A 311 -6.44 1.49 12.69
N PRO A 312 -7.31 1.47 11.68
CA PRO A 312 -7.67 2.67 10.92
C PRO A 312 -8.46 3.67 11.78
N GLN A 313 -8.96 3.26 12.96
CA GLN A 313 -9.74 4.07 13.87
C GLN A 313 -9.09 4.21 15.26
N GLU A 314 -7.77 4.42 15.31
CA GLU A 314 -7.01 4.55 16.56
C GLU A 314 -7.53 5.70 17.44
N LYS A 315 -7.93 6.82 16.84
CA LYS A 315 -8.59 7.92 17.53
C LYS A 315 -9.67 8.54 16.67
N VAL A 316 -10.90 8.36 17.08
CA VAL A 316 -12.09 9.00 16.50
C VAL A 316 -12.50 10.19 17.35
N ILE A 317 -12.84 11.33 16.72
CA ILE A 317 -13.34 12.53 17.41
C ILE A 317 -14.87 12.58 17.33
N ALA A 318 -15.46 11.91 16.34
CA ALA A 318 -16.91 11.91 16.11
C ALA A 318 -17.66 11.25 17.30
N ARG A 319 -18.91 11.68 17.50
CA ARG A 319 -19.77 11.21 18.60
C ARG A 319 -19.98 9.70 18.60
N GLN A 320 -19.91 9.04 17.45
CA GLN A 320 -20.15 7.61 17.28
C GLN A 320 -19.04 6.72 17.89
N GLY A 321 -17.86 7.30 18.14
CA GLY A 321 -16.69 6.51 18.60
C GLY A 321 -16.12 5.56 17.53
N PRO A 322 -15.05 4.82 17.87
CA PRO A 322 -14.43 3.85 16.96
C PRO A 322 -15.27 2.56 16.88
N ASP A 323 -15.19 1.88 15.76
CA ASP A 323 -15.71 0.52 15.57
C ASP A 323 -14.56 -0.49 15.75
N ASP A 324 -14.61 -1.27 16.82
CA ASP A 324 -13.57 -2.25 17.13
C ASP A 324 -13.41 -3.36 16.08
N ARG A 325 -14.38 -3.53 15.17
CA ARG A 325 -14.27 -4.47 14.05
C ARG A 325 -13.24 -4.06 13.02
N GLU A 326 -12.82 -2.82 13.01
CA GLU A 326 -11.82 -2.32 12.06
C GLU A 326 -10.37 -2.53 12.54
N LYS A 327 -10.16 -2.80 13.84
CA LYS A 327 -8.82 -3.12 14.34
C LYS A 327 -8.54 -4.62 14.24
N VAL A 328 -7.37 -4.97 13.76
CA VAL A 328 -6.97 -6.34 13.48
C VAL A 328 -5.55 -6.59 13.96
N GLY A 329 -5.36 -7.72 14.61
CA GLY A 329 -4.05 -8.31 14.89
C GLY A 329 -3.93 -9.66 14.20
N MET A 330 -2.79 -9.95 13.60
CA MET A 330 -2.63 -11.20 12.86
C MET A 330 -1.22 -11.79 12.98
N TRP A 331 -1.17 -13.13 12.94
CA TRP A 331 0.04 -13.90 12.82
C TRP A 331 0.03 -14.70 11.53
N THR A 332 1.13 -14.65 10.81
CA THR A 332 1.38 -15.49 9.64
C THR A 332 2.66 -16.28 9.87
N ALA A 333 2.62 -17.57 9.63
CA ALA A 333 3.81 -18.42 9.67
C ALA A 333 3.82 -19.33 8.45
N GLY A 334 5.00 -19.59 7.89
CA GLY A 334 5.07 -20.34 6.65
C GLY A 334 6.50 -20.69 6.21
N LEU A 335 6.58 -21.11 4.97
CA LEU A 335 7.80 -21.55 4.34
C LEU A 335 7.88 -20.99 2.92
N ASN A 336 9.03 -20.39 2.59
CA ASN A 336 9.36 -20.00 1.23
C ASN A 336 10.49 -20.89 0.71
N TRP A 337 10.34 -21.34 -0.52
CA TRP A 337 11.39 -22.03 -1.26
C TRP A 337 11.82 -21.18 -2.45
N LYS A 338 13.00 -20.59 -2.37
CA LYS A 338 13.61 -19.87 -3.49
C LYS A 338 14.28 -20.90 -4.42
N ALA A 339 13.49 -21.41 -5.37
CA ALA A 339 13.96 -22.38 -6.34
C ALA A 339 15.01 -21.79 -7.29
N LEU A 340 14.83 -20.51 -7.64
CA LEU A 340 15.77 -19.67 -8.41
C LEU A 340 15.87 -18.29 -7.73
N PRO A 341 16.87 -17.47 -8.09
CA PRO A 341 16.97 -16.10 -7.55
C PRO A 341 15.70 -15.26 -7.72
N ASN A 342 14.94 -15.52 -8.77
CA ASN A 342 13.74 -14.80 -9.19
C ASN A 342 12.48 -15.70 -9.26
N LEU A 343 12.50 -16.88 -8.65
CA LEU A 343 11.35 -17.77 -8.56
C LEU A 343 11.21 -18.30 -7.15
N VAL A 344 10.09 -17.99 -6.50
CA VAL A 344 9.79 -18.39 -5.13
C VAL A 344 8.45 -19.10 -5.04
N PHE A 345 8.43 -20.26 -4.40
CA PHE A 345 7.23 -20.96 -3.96
C PHE A 345 6.98 -20.64 -2.50
N LYS A 346 5.75 -20.35 -2.15
CA LYS A 346 5.33 -19.90 -0.82
C LYS A 346 4.19 -20.76 -0.30
N ALA A 347 4.22 -21.06 0.97
CA ALA A 347 3.08 -21.64 1.69
C ALA A 347 3.02 -21.03 3.08
N ASP A 348 1.85 -20.55 3.48
CA ASP A 348 1.67 -19.97 4.81
C ASP A 348 0.30 -20.24 5.40
N TYR A 349 0.24 -20.09 6.72
CA TYR A 349 -0.96 -20.11 7.51
C TYR A 349 -1.06 -18.81 8.28
N THR A 350 -2.18 -18.12 8.09
CA THR A 350 -2.50 -16.87 8.75
C THR A 350 -3.66 -17.06 9.72
N THR A 351 -3.50 -16.57 10.94
CA THR A 351 -4.59 -16.39 11.91
C THR A 351 -4.80 -14.91 12.14
N ARG A 352 -6.04 -14.46 12.00
CA ARG A 352 -6.43 -13.06 12.03
C ARG A 352 -7.47 -12.84 13.11
N LYS A 353 -7.22 -11.91 14.03
CA LYS A 353 -8.10 -11.54 15.13
C LYS A 353 -8.65 -10.14 14.93
N ILE A 354 -9.97 -10.08 14.74
CA ILE A 354 -10.74 -8.83 14.64
C ILE A 354 -11.11 -8.38 16.06
N GLY A 355 -11.04 -7.09 16.35
CA GLY A 355 -11.28 -6.54 17.68
C GLY A 355 -12.74 -6.61 18.16
N GLY A 356 -13.68 -6.84 17.26
CA GLY A 356 -15.11 -6.91 17.58
C GLY A 356 -15.87 -7.89 16.68
N GLY A 357 -17.15 -8.13 17.01
CA GLY A 357 -18.00 -9.04 16.26
C GLY A 357 -18.06 -10.45 16.85
N LYS A 358 -19.09 -11.23 16.45
CA LYS A 358 -19.36 -12.59 16.97
C LYS A 358 -18.34 -13.60 16.43
N TYR A 359 -17.99 -13.51 15.15
CA TYR A 359 -17.04 -14.39 14.47
C TYR A 359 -15.76 -13.60 14.17
N ASN A 360 -14.99 -13.31 15.21
CA ASN A 360 -13.86 -12.40 15.16
C ASN A 360 -12.50 -13.07 15.03
N SER A 361 -12.47 -14.34 14.65
CA SER A 361 -11.25 -15.09 14.36
C SER A 361 -11.36 -15.70 12.98
N GLU A 362 -10.41 -15.38 12.12
CA GLU A 362 -10.37 -15.82 10.73
C GLU A 362 -9.03 -16.50 10.48
N ASN A 363 -9.06 -17.67 9.83
CA ASN A 363 -7.87 -18.43 9.53
C ASN A 363 -7.80 -18.71 8.03
N GLU A 364 -6.60 -18.66 7.48
CA GLU A 364 -6.35 -18.97 6.07
C GLU A 364 -5.09 -19.82 5.93
N PHE A 365 -5.16 -20.80 5.04
CA PHE A 365 -3.99 -21.47 4.50
C PHE A 365 -3.87 -21.10 3.03
N ALA A 366 -2.70 -20.63 2.61
CA ALA A 366 -2.46 -20.19 1.26
C ALA A 366 -1.18 -20.80 0.67
N ILE A 367 -1.21 -21.04 -0.63
CA ILE A 367 -0.04 -21.44 -1.44
C ILE A 367 0.06 -20.48 -2.61
N GLY A 368 1.27 -20.08 -2.96
CA GLY A 368 1.52 -19.17 -4.07
C GLY A 368 2.87 -19.40 -4.75
N VAL A 369 2.99 -18.82 -5.93
CA VAL A 369 4.24 -18.75 -6.69
C VAL A 369 4.45 -17.32 -7.17
N ALA A 370 5.67 -16.84 -7.16
CA ALA A 370 6.04 -15.52 -7.63
C ALA A 370 7.46 -15.51 -8.22
#